data_5b94c33a646870a596d4bac1b1f83f9d
#
_entry.id   5b94c33a646870a596d4bac1b1f83f9d
#
_cell.length_a   1.000
_cell.length_b   1.000
_cell.length_c   1.000
_cell.angle_alpha   90.00
_cell.angle_beta   90.00
_cell.angle_gamma   90.00
#
_symmetry.space_group_name_H-M   'P 1'
#
loop_
_entity.id
_entity.type
_entity.pdbx_description
1 polymer ?
#
loop_
_entity_poly.entity_id
_entity_poly.type
_entity_poly.pdbx_seq_one_letter_code
_entity_poly.pdbx_strand_id
1 'polypeptide(L)'
;EVLMPPFNYDLGDAGKGPSSEWGFWTCYNSERAIGKLEVTSTQKDRDYVAMVNWKAAEKAIRDGKAKTIGGVKVIDPKDAEGVVYLMPAAKSPHGVDVSPDGKYIIASGKLQSITTVFNFEKMMTAIQKKDFTGNEDGIPVLNYEAIKDAEVNVGLGPLHTQFDDKGYAYTSLFVESAVAKWKLGTWEVLDKIPVSYNIGHLCAAEGDTKHPA
;
A
#
# COMPACT_ATOMS: atom_id res chain seq x y z
N GLU A 1 18.09 -2.62 8.94
CA GLU A 1 16.82 -1.92 9.11
C GLU A 1 16.76 -0.65 8.25
N VAL A 2 15.55 -0.17 7.97
CA VAL A 2 15.30 1.11 7.27
C VAL A 2 14.53 2.02 8.21
N LEU A 3 15.00 3.24 8.40
CA LEU A 3 14.29 4.25 9.17
C LEU A 3 13.13 4.78 8.33
N MET A 4 11.92 4.54 8.77
CA MET A 4 10.73 5.04 8.09
C MET A 4 10.44 6.50 8.49
N PRO A 5 9.84 7.31 7.59
CA PRO A 5 9.31 8.63 7.97
C PRO A 5 8.42 8.51 9.22
N PRO A 6 8.44 9.51 10.13
CA PRO A 6 7.74 9.41 11.42
C PRO A 6 6.23 9.63 11.30
N PHE A 7 5.58 8.86 10.45
CA PHE A 7 4.12 8.81 10.27
C PHE A 7 3.50 7.69 11.11
N ASN A 8 2.19 7.63 11.14
CA ASN A 8 1.46 6.53 11.76
C ASN A 8 1.20 5.45 10.72
N TYR A 9 1.90 4.34 10.83
CA TYR A 9 1.74 3.18 9.94
C TYR A 9 0.72 2.18 10.52
N ASP A 10 0.13 1.40 9.64
CA ASP A 10 -0.84 0.37 10.00
C ASP A 10 -0.35 -1.01 9.52
N LEU A 11 -0.61 -1.39 8.30
CA LEU A 11 -0.37 -2.72 7.79
C LEU A 11 0.55 -2.72 6.57
N GLY A 12 1.10 -3.88 6.25
CA GLY A 12 1.97 -4.03 5.10
C GLY A 12 1.86 -5.39 4.44
N ASP A 13 2.24 -5.43 3.16
CA ASP A 13 2.39 -6.66 2.39
C ASP A 13 3.73 -6.67 1.64
N ALA A 14 4.21 -7.88 1.36
CA ALA A 14 5.42 -8.09 0.57
C ALA A 14 5.09 -8.19 -0.91
N GLY A 15 5.95 -7.60 -1.73
CA GLY A 15 5.85 -7.75 -3.17
C GLY A 15 6.01 -9.20 -3.65
N LYS A 16 5.42 -9.50 -4.80
CA LYS A 16 5.39 -10.83 -5.43
C LYS A 16 5.87 -10.72 -6.88
N GLY A 17 6.40 -11.78 -7.44
CA GLY A 17 6.84 -11.76 -8.84
C GLY A 17 7.70 -10.54 -9.19
N PRO A 18 7.27 -9.66 -10.12
CA PRO A 18 8.05 -8.47 -10.52
C PRO A 18 8.28 -7.49 -9.37
N SER A 19 7.40 -7.44 -8.38
CA SER A 19 7.52 -6.54 -7.22
C SER A 19 8.24 -7.16 -6.02
N SER A 20 8.78 -8.37 -6.12
CA SER A 20 9.36 -9.16 -5.00
C SER A 20 10.52 -8.50 -4.25
N GLU A 21 11.14 -7.47 -4.82
CA GLU A 21 12.21 -6.69 -4.16
C GLU A 21 11.67 -5.56 -3.28
N TRP A 22 10.34 -5.41 -3.21
CA TRP A 22 9.66 -4.33 -2.54
C TRP A 22 8.74 -4.83 -1.42
N GLY A 23 8.57 -4.01 -0.41
CA GLY A 23 7.51 -4.12 0.57
C GLY A 23 6.71 -2.82 0.61
N PHE A 24 5.46 -2.91 1.02
CA PHE A 24 4.50 -1.81 1.01
C PHE A 24 3.86 -1.68 2.38
N TRP A 25 3.74 -0.46 2.92
CA TRP A 25 3.15 -0.19 4.23
C TRP A 25 2.20 0.99 4.15
N THR A 26 0.98 0.83 4.62
CA THR A 26 0.02 1.92 4.72
C THR A 26 0.39 2.89 5.82
N CYS A 27 0.26 4.18 5.51
CA CYS A 27 0.36 5.28 6.45
C CYS A 27 -1.01 5.93 6.59
N TYR A 28 -1.75 5.60 7.64
CA TYR A 28 -3.10 6.11 7.86
C TYR A 28 -3.16 7.54 8.42
N ASN A 29 -2.03 8.08 8.85
CA ASN A 29 -1.93 9.44 9.33
C ASN A 29 -0.55 10.03 9.04
N SER A 30 -0.44 10.73 7.92
CA SER A 30 0.77 11.43 7.50
C SER A 30 0.98 12.77 8.20
N GLU A 31 -0.01 13.26 8.95
CA GLU A 31 0.07 14.55 9.66
C GLU A 31 0.58 14.43 11.09
N ARG A 32 0.93 13.21 11.54
CA ARG A 32 1.48 12.95 12.88
C ARG A 32 0.57 13.40 14.02
N ALA A 33 -0.74 13.33 13.81
CA ALA A 33 -1.73 13.75 14.81
C ALA A 33 -1.85 12.69 15.92
N ILE A 34 -1.11 12.86 17.00
CA ILE A 34 -1.09 11.95 18.14
C ILE A 34 -2.25 12.27 19.10
N GLY A 35 -2.87 11.22 19.64
CA GLY A 35 -3.91 11.35 20.68
C GLY A 35 -5.29 11.76 20.14
N LYS A 36 -5.50 11.67 18.83
CA LYS A 36 -6.79 11.90 18.17
C LYS A 36 -7.37 10.59 17.62
N LEU A 37 -8.68 10.57 17.41
CA LEU A 37 -9.31 9.49 16.65
C LEU A 37 -8.86 9.56 15.19
N GLU A 38 -8.74 8.42 14.54
CA GLU A 38 -8.31 8.32 13.14
C GLU A 38 -9.15 9.21 12.21
N VAL A 39 -10.46 9.20 12.36
CA VAL A 39 -11.40 10.03 11.60
C VAL A 39 -11.13 11.53 11.73
N THR A 40 -10.49 11.96 12.80
CA THR A 40 -10.16 13.38 13.05
C THR A 40 -8.65 13.66 12.99
N SER A 41 -7.83 12.65 12.78
CA SER A 41 -6.36 12.78 12.82
C SER A 41 -5.77 13.30 11.52
N THR A 42 -6.40 12.99 10.38
CA THR A 42 -5.93 13.49 9.09
C THR A 42 -6.88 14.54 8.51
N GLN A 43 -6.32 15.64 8.03
CA GLN A 43 -7.05 16.69 7.31
C GLN A 43 -6.80 16.62 5.79
N LYS A 44 -5.78 15.89 5.37
CA LYS A 44 -5.43 15.70 3.96
C LYS A 44 -6.47 14.81 3.27
N ASP A 45 -6.69 15.04 1.99
CA ASP A 45 -7.55 14.18 1.14
C ASP A 45 -6.87 12.84 0.82
N ARG A 46 -5.55 12.80 0.90
CA ARG A 46 -4.73 11.61 0.68
C ARG A 46 -3.69 11.47 1.78
N ASP A 47 -3.50 10.24 2.20
CA ASP A 47 -2.35 9.79 2.97
C ASP A 47 -1.40 9.00 2.05
N TYR A 48 -0.57 8.09 2.59
CA TYR A 48 0.45 7.43 1.79
C TYR A 48 0.45 5.91 1.97
N VAL A 49 0.96 5.24 0.95
CA VAL A 49 1.62 3.94 1.08
C VAL A 49 3.12 4.17 0.93
N ALA A 50 3.91 3.78 1.92
CA ALA A 50 5.35 3.75 1.81
C ALA A 50 5.78 2.47 1.10
N MET A 51 6.58 2.58 0.05
CA MET A 51 7.20 1.45 -0.63
C MET A 51 8.69 1.44 -0.34
N VAL A 52 9.20 0.28 0.04
CA VAL A 52 10.60 0.08 0.45
C VAL A 52 11.26 -0.96 -0.43
N ASN A 53 12.35 -0.59 -1.09
CA ASN A 53 13.19 -1.53 -1.81
C ASN A 53 14.22 -2.14 -0.84
N TRP A 54 13.98 -3.39 -0.42
CA TRP A 54 14.86 -4.06 0.54
C TRP A 54 16.23 -4.41 -0.05
N LYS A 55 16.34 -4.69 -1.37
CA LYS A 55 17.63 -4.91 -2.03
C LYS A 55 18.46 -3.63 -2.15
N ALA A 56 17.80 -2.50 -2.44
CA ALA A 56 18.48 -1.20 -2.41
C ALA A 56 18.99 -0.88 -0.99
N ALA A 57 18.21 -1.22 0.05
CA ALA A 57 18.64 -1.07 1.43
C ALA A 57 19.85 -1.95 1.76
N GLU A 58 19.87 -3.22 1.34
CA GLU A 58 21.03 -4.10 1.49
C GLU A 58 22.26 -3.55 0.75
N LYS A 59 22.07 -3.05 -0.48
CA LYS A 59 23.17 -2.41 -1.23
C LYS A 59 23.70 -1.20 -0.47
N ALA A 60 22.84 -0.34 0.05
CA ALA A 60 23.25 0.82 0.83
C ALA A 60 24.05 0.43 2.08
N ILE A 61 23.72 -0.70 2.74
CA ILE A 61 24.52 -1.25 3.85
C ILE A 61 25.93 -1.64 3.36
N ARG A 62 26.04 -2.36 2.24
CA ARG A 62 27.32 -2.77 1.66
C ARG A 62 28.17 -1.55 1.25
N ASP A 63 27.52 -0.51 0.75
CA ASP A 63 28.17 0.75 0.34
C ASP A 63 28.56 1.65 1.54
N GLY A 64 28.39 1.19 2.78
CA GLY A 64 28.78 1.90 4.00
C GLY A 64 27.86 3.06 4.42
N LYS A 65 26.64 3.16 3.86
CA LYS A 65 25.68 4.23 4.17
C LYS A 65 24.90 3.99 5.47
N ALA A 66 25.03 2.81 6.08
CA ALA A 66 24.33 2.48 7.32
C ALA A 66 25.00 3.09 8.54
N LYS A 67 24.20 3.62 9.45
CA LYS A 67 24.61 3.94 10.82
C LYS A 67 24.41 2.70 11.71
N THR A 68 25.23 2.55 12.75
CA THR A 68 25.00 1.50 13.75
C THR A 68 24.31 2.12 14.96
N ILE A 69 23.11 1.67 15.25
CA ILE A 69 22.29 2.12 16.37
C ILE A 69 21.92 0.89 17.21
N GLY A 70 22.31 0.86 18.48
CA GLY A 70 22.08 -0.28 19.35
C GLY A 70 22.62 -1.62 18.83
N GLY A 71 23.70 -1.61 18.07
CA GLY A 71 24.29 -2.80 17.43
C GLY A 71 23.66 -3.20 16.10
N VAL A 72 22.62 -2.51 15.64
CA VAL A 72 21.90 -2.80 14.39
C VAL A 72 22.32 -1.83 13.30
N LYS A 73 22.47 -2.33 12.07
CA LYS A 73 22.67 -1.50 10.87
C LYS A 73 21.38 -0.87 10.43
N VAL A 74 21.31 0.46 10.44
CA VAL A 74 20.13 1.26 10.11
C VAL A 74 20.45 2.17 8.93
N ILE A 75 19.62 2.11 7.89
CA ILE A 75 19.63 3.02 6.74
C ILE A 75 18.65 4.15 6.97
N ASP A 76 19.13 5.39 6.90
CA ASP A 76 18.26 6.54 6.72
C ASP A 76 18.01 6.69 5.20
N PRO A 77 16.76 6.59 4.73
CA PRO A 77 16.48 6.68 3.30
C PRO A 77 16.79 8.06 2.71
N LYS A 78 16.93 9.10 3.53
CA LYS A 78 17.39 10.43 3.10
C LYS A 78 18.85 10.42 2.62
N ASP A 79 19.67 9.49 3.16
CA ASP A 79 21.07 9.29 2.80
C ASP A 79 21.25 8.20 1.73
N ALA A 80 20.15 7.52 1.33
CA ALA A 80 20.18 6.36 0.44
C ALA A 80 19.04 6.42 -0.59
N GLU A 81 19.29 7.13 -1.70
CA GLU A 81 18.34 7.22 -2.82
C GLU A 81 17.92 5.81 -3.30
N GLY A 82 16.65 5.64 -3.63
CA GLY A 82 16.10 4.40 -4.15
C GLY A 82 15.60 3.41 -3.10
N VAL A 83 15.76 3.70 -1.81
CA VAL A 83 15.34 2.79 -0.74
C VAL A 83 13.87 2.97 -0.40
N VAL A 84 13.37 4.20 -0.27
CA VAL A 84 11.98 4.49 0.09
C VAL A 84 11.36 5.52 -0.84
N TYR A 85 10.11 5.28 -1.21
CA TYR A 85 9.24 6.25 -1.90
C TYR A 85 7.87 6.26 -1.25
N LEU A 86 7.12 7.35 -1.42
CA LEU A 86 5.75 7.50 -0.96
C LEU A 86 4.79 7.52 -2.14
N MET A 87 3.74 6.70 -2.08
CA MET A 87 2.65 6.66 -3.03
C MET A 87 1.44 7.33 -2.37
N PRO A 88 0.89 8.43 -2.91
CA PRO A 88 -0.35 8.97 -2.41
C PRO A 88 -1.48 7.93 -2.55
N ALA A 89 -2.27 7.75 -1.51
CA ALA A 89 -3.37 6.79 -1.46
C ALA A 89 -4.64 7.46 -0.95
N ALA A 90 -5.78 6.80 -1.11
CA ALA A 90 -7.04 7.25 -0.55
C ALA A 90 -6.92 7.44 0.97
N LYS A 91 -7.69 8.38 1.50
CA LYS A 91 -7.62 8.85 2.89
C LYS A 91 -7.65 7.71 3.90
N SER A 92 -6.69 7.75 4.83
CA SER A 92 -6.52 6.75 5.90
C SER A 92 -6.47 5.32 5.36
N PRO A 93 -5.47 4.99 4.53
CA PRO A 93 -5.34 3.64 4.01
C PRO A 93 -5.07 2.66 5.15
N HIS A 94 -5.84 1.56 5.18
CA HIS A 94 -5.68 0.50 6.17
C HIS A 94 -4.91 -0.68 5.59
N GLY A 95 -5.51 -1.45 4.68
CA GLY A 95 -4.83 -2.54 3.98
C GLY A 95 -4.05 -2.06 2.76
N VAL A 96 -2.92 -2.68 2.54
CA VAL A 96 -2.25 -2.73 1.25
C VAL A 96 -2.00 -4.18 0.90
N ASP A 97 -2.50 -4.62 -0.26
CA ASP A 97 -2.52 -6.02 -0.66
C ASP A 97 -1.97 -6.15 -2.08
N VAL A 98 -1.00 -7.04 -2.26
CA VAL A 98 -0.33 -7.24 -3.55
C VAL A 98 -1.03 -8.36 -4.31
N SER A 99 -1.38 -8.12 -5.58
CA SER A 99 -2.01 -9.14 -6.43
C SER A 99 -1.13 -10.38 -6.58
N PRO A 100 -1.71 -11.57 -6.83
CA PRO A 100 -0.95 -12.82 -6.93
C PRO A 100 0.18 -12.80 -7.94
N ASP A 101 -0.01 -12.07 -9.05
CA ASP A 101 1.00 -11.90 -10.09
C ASP A 101 2.01 -10.76 -9.80
N GLY A 102 1.84 -10.04 -8.70
CA GLY A 102 2.71 -8.96 -8.25
C GLY A 102 2.67 -7.69 -9.09
N LYS A 103 1.72 -7.56 -10.00
CA LYS A 103 1.61 -6.40 -10.90
C LYS A 103 0.84 -5.24 -10.31
N TYR A 104 -0.11 -5.54 -9.43
CA TYR A 104 -0.95 -4.53 -8.81
C TYR A 104 -0.74 -4.48 -7.31
N ILE A 105 -0.70 -3.27 -6.80
CA ILE A 105 -0.69 -2.97 -5.38
C ILE A 105 -1.99 -2.23 -5.07
N ILE A 106 -2.82 -2.80 -4.20
CA ILE A 106 -4.15 -2.32 -3.90
C ILE A 106 -4.15 -1.71 -2.50
N ALA A 107 -4.47 -0.42 -2.40
CA ALA A 107 -4.56 0.28 -1.12
C ALA A 107 -6.00 0.69 -0.82
N SER A 108 -6.51 0.25 0.32
CA SER A 108 -7.89 0.45 0.75
C SER A 108 -8.03 1.69 1.62
N GLY A 109 -8.74 2.71 1.13
CA GLY A 109 -8.97 3.98 1.81
C GLY A 109 -10.12 3.92 2.81
N LYS A 110 -9.84 3.51 4.04
CA LYS A 110 -10.83 3.24 5.10
C LYS A 110 -11.82 4.39 5.35
N LEU A 111 -11.41 5.63 5.22
CA LEU A 111 -12.27 6.80 5.39
C LEU A 111 -12.86 7.35 4.08
N GLN A 112 -12.77 6.58 3.01
CA GLN A 112 -13.39 6.83 1.72
C GLN A 112 -14.08 5.56 1.23
N SER A 113 -14.81 5.63 0.10
CA SER A 113 -15.47 4.44 -0.48
C SER A 113 -14.64 3.74 -1.56
N ILE A 114 -13.37 4.09 -1.69
CA ILE A 114 -12.51 3.65 -2.78
C ILE A 114 -11.33 2.81 -2.32
N THR A 115 -10.97 1.88 -3.18
CA THR A 115 -9.70 1.18 -3.16
C THR A 115 -8.88 1.66 -4.36
N THR A 116 -7.64 2.07 -4.13
CA THR A 116 -6.74 2.53 -5.20
C THR A 116 -5.93 1.36 -5.74
N VAL A 117 -5.91 1.19 -7.05
CA VAL A 117 -5.10 0.19 -7.74
C VAL A 117 -3.89 0.88 -8.35
N PHE A 118 -2.71 0.57 -7.84
CA PHE A 118 -1.44 1.00 -8.40
C PHE A 118 -0.86 -0.07 -9.32
N ASN A 119 -0.26 0.35 -10.43
CA ASN A 119 0.41 -0.52 -11.38
C ASN A 119 1.91 -0.49 -11.14
N PHE A 120 2.51 -1.64 -10.83
CA PHE A 120 3.92 -1.73 -10.48
C PHE A 120 4.86 -1.28 -11.61
N GLU A 121 4.56 -1.60 -12.86
CA GLU A 121 5.37 -1.16 -14.01
C GLU A 121 5.34 0.37 -14.16
N LYS A 122 4.16 0.98 -14.00
CA LYS A 122 4.01 2.45 -13.98
C LYS A 122 4.80 3.08 -12.82
N MET A 123 4.79 2.44 -11.64
CA MET A 123 5.56 2.90 -10.49
C MET A 123 7.07 2.89 -10.79
N MET A 124 7.59 1.81 -11.37
CA MET A 124 9.00 1.72 -11.75
C MET A 124 9.35 2.75 -12.82
N THR A 125 8.45 2.99 -13.77
CA THR A 125 8.62 4.01 -14.80
C THR A 125 8.67 5.42 -14.20
N ALA A 126 7.78 5.72 -13.25
CA ALA A 126 7.76 7.01 -12.55
C ALA A 126 9.04 7.24 -11.75
N ILE A 127 9.53 6.21 -11.03
CA ILE A 127 10.79 6.28 -10.30
C ILE A 127 11.97 6.56 -11.26
N GLN A 128 12.04 5.80 -12.36
CA GLN A 128 13.12 5.94 -13.35
C GLN A 128 13.14 7.32 -14.02
N LYS A 129 11.97 7.89 -14.28
CA LYS A 129 11.80 9.23 -14.86
C LYS A 129 11.87 10.35 -13.81
N LYS A 130 11.94 10.02 -12.52
CA LYS A 130 11.83 10.97 -11.39
C LYS A 130 10.54 11.80 -11.45
N ASP A 131 9.43 11.16 -11.85
CA ASP A 131 8.10 11.76 -11.90
C ASP A 131 7.51 11.84 -10.47
N PHE A 132 7.94 12.87 -9.76
CA PHE A 132 7.60 13.13 -8.37
C PHE A 132 6.78 14.43 -8.26
N THR A 133 5.75 14.41 -7.44
CA THR A 133 4.92 15.61 -7.16
C THR A 133 5.38 16.40 -5.95
N GLY A 134 6.36 15.88 -5.21
CA GLY A 134 6.89 16.53 -4.03
C GLY A 134 7.85 15.68 -3.24
N ASN A 135 8.06 16.12 -2.02
CA ASN A 135 8.89 15.44 -1.03
C ASN A 135 8.21 15.57 0.33
N GLU A 136 8.11 14.48 1.06
CA GLU A 136 7.54 14.46 2.40
C GLU A 136 8.58 13.87 3.36
N ASP A 137 9.00 14.64 4.34
CA ASP A 137 10.05 14.27 5.29
C ASP A 137 11.36 13.77 4.65
N GLY A 138 11.74 14.37 3.51
CA GLY A 138 12.95 13.99 2.77
C GLY A 138 12.77 12.80 1.81
N ILE A 139 11.57 12.24 1.70
CA ILE A 139 11.26 11.09 0.84
C ILE A 139 10.46 11.53 -0.38
N PRO A 140 10.85 11.14 -1.60
CA PRO A 140 10.12 11.47 -2.82
C PRO A 140 8.69 10.93 -2.82
N VAL A 141 7.75 11.77 -3.24
CA VAL A 141 6.34 11.42 -3.43
C VAL A 141 6.08 11.18 -4.91
N LEU A 142 5.68 9.98 -5.28
CA LEU A 142 5.37 9.61 -6.66
C LEU A 142 4.14 10.36 -7.17
N ASN A 143 4.13 10.64 -8.47
CA ASN A 143 2.97 11.22 -9.13
C ASN A 143 1.81 10.23 -9.15
N TYR A 144 0.76 10.52 -8.37
CA TYR A 144 -0.40 9.67 -8.21
C TYR A 144 -1.05 9.25 -9.53
N GLU A 145 -1.29 10.21 -10.41
CA GLU A 145 -1.94 9.95 -11.70
C GLU A 145 -1.06 9.12 -12.65
N ALA A 146 0.27 9.21 -12.51
CA ALA A 146 1.18 8.43 -13.31
C ALA A 146 1.29 6.96 -12.88
N ILE A 147 1.05 6.64 -11.62
CA ILE A 147 1.21 5.28 -11.06
C ILE A 147 -0.11 4.53 -10.89
N LYS A 148 -1.23 5.23 -10.90
CA LYS A 148 -2.57 4.66 -10.71
C LYS A 148 -3.10 4.02 -11.99
N ASP A 149 -3.74 2.87 -11.86
CA ASP A 149 -4.59 2.28 -12.92
C ASP A 149 -6.06 2.61 -12.70
N ALA A 150 -6.53 2.54 -11.45
CA ALA A 150 -7.93 2.80 -11.13
C ALA A 150 -8.15 3.25 -9.67
N GLU A 151 -9.30 3.89 -9.47
CA GLU A 151 -9.97 4.00 -8.19
C GLU A 151 -11.27 3.21 -8.29
N VAL A 152 -11.37 2.13 -7.54
CA VAL A 152 -12.55 1.26 -7.55
C VAL A 152 -13.45 1.64 -6.39
N ASN A 153 -14.66 2.11 -6.69
CA ASN A 153 -15.67 2.41 -5.66
C ASN A 153 -16.31 1.10 -5.18
N VAL A 154 -15.72 0.51 -4.16
CA VAL A 154 -16.18 -0.77 -3.59
C VAL A 154 -17.24 -0.59 -2.51
N GLY A 155 -17.37 0.59 -1.93
CA GLY A 155 -18.25 0.90 -0.81
C GLY A 155 -17.52 1.36 0.44
N LEU A 156 -18.26 1.70 1.50
CA LEU A 156 -17.72 2.40 2.67
C LEU A 156 -16.86 1.51 3.57
N GLY A 157 -15.70 2.05 3.94
CA GLY A 157 -14.78 1.44 4.88
C GLY A 157 -14.01 0.25 4.33
N PRO A 158 -13.42 0.33 3.11
CA PRO A 158 -12.60 -0.75 2.60
C PRO A 158 -11.36 -0.93 3.46
N LEU A 159 -11.06 -2.19 3.86
CA LEU A 159 -9.91 -2.53 4.69
C LEU A 159 -8.89 -3.38 3.95
N HIS A 160 -9.22 -4.63 3.64
CA HIS A 160 -8.33 -5.58 3.00
C HIS A 160 -8.91 -6.12 1.70
N THR A 161 -8.02 -6.43 0.76
CA THR A 161 -8.36 -7.08 -0.49
C THR A 161 -7.65 -8.41 -0.60
N GLN A 162 -8.39 -9.49 -0.84
CA GLN A 162 -7.85 -10.80 -1.16
C GLN A 162 -8.25 -11.21 -2.58
N PHE A 163 -7.58 -12.19 -3.13
CA PHE A 163 -7.70 -12.54 -4.54
C PHE A 163 -7.99 -14.03 -4.70
N ASP A 164 -8.63 -14.38 -5.80
CA ASP A 164 -8.72 -15.78 -6.25
C ASP A 164 -7.83 -16.05 -7.48
N ASP A 165 -7.77 -17.29 -7.92
CA ASP A 165 -7.02 -17.75 -9.09
C ASP A 165 -7.71 -17.42 -10.43
N LYS A 166 -8.91 -16.80 -10.40
CA LYS A 166 -9.74 -16.47 -11.58
C LYS A 166 -9.70 -14.99 -11.93
N GLY A 167 -8.87 -14.21 -11.20
CA GLY A 167 -8.69 -12.79 -11.41
C GLY A 167 -9.78 -11.93 -10.80
N TYR A 168 -10.43 -12.39 -9.74
CA TYR A 168 -11.32 -11.58 -8.92
C TYR A 168 -10.61 -11.13 -7.64
N ALA A 169 -11.00 -9.96 -7.21
CA ALA A 169 -10.60 -9.37 -5.94
C ALA A 169 -11.82 -9.26 -5.01
N TYR A 170 -11.59 -9.44 -3.73
CA TYR A 170 -12.59 -9.42 -2.68
C TYR A 170 -12.15 -8.43 -1.62
N THR A 171 -12.89 -7.34 -1.44
CA THR A 171 -12.54 -6.29 -0.47
C THR A 171 -13.53 -6.29 0.69
N SER A 172 -13.02 -6.38 1.92
CA SER A 172 -13.82 -6.24 3.13
C SER A 172 -14.22 -4.78 3.35
N LEU A 173 -15.50 -4.55 3.68
CA LEU A 173 -16.10 -3.24 3.91
C LEU A 173 -16.54 -3.13 5.37
N PHE A 174 -15.68 -2.59 6.20
CA PHE A 174 -15.88 -2.51 7.65
C PHE A 174 -17.15 -1.74 8.03
N VAL A 175 -17.40 -0.60 7.40
CA VAL A 175 -18.54 0.26 7.73
C VAL A 175 -19.85 -0.35 7.22
N GLU A 176 -19.84 -0.92 6.01
CA GLU A 176 -21.02 -1.55 5.41
C GLU A 176 -21.29 -2.96 5.93
N SER A 177 -20.32 -3.59 6.62
CA SER A 177 -20.41 -5.01 7.01
C SER A 177 -20.70 -5.92 5.82
N ALA A 178 -19.90 -5.77 4.77
CA ALA A 178 -20.06 -6.48 3.50
C ALA A 178 -18.69 -6.86 2.91
N VAL A 179 -18.73 -7.72 1.91
CA VAL A 179 -17.58 -8.00 1.03
C VAL A 179 -17.95 -7.62 -0.39
N ALA A 180 -17.17 -6.77 -1.02
CA ALA A 180 -17.29 -6.45 -2.43
C ALA A 180 -16.43 -7.38 -3.29
N LYS A 181 -17.02 -7.98 -4.32
CA LYS A 181 -16.32 -8.73 -5.36
C LYS A 181 -16.16 -7.87 -6.59
N TRP A 182 -14.95 -7.78 -7.12
CA TRP A 182 -14.65 -7.00 -8.31
C TRP A 182 -13.59 -7.67 -9.20
N LYS A 183 -13.46 -7.23 -10.43
CA LYS A 183 -12.62 -7.88 -11.44
C LYS A 183 -11.32 -7.13 -11.65
N LEU A 184 -10.18 -7.81 -11.52
CA LEU A 184 -8.87 -7.26 -11.91
C LEU A 184 -8.81 -6.99 -13.42
N GLY A 185 -8.22 -5.85 -13.79
CA GLY A 185 -8.04 -5.42 -15.17
C GLY A 185 -9.22 -4.66 -15.77
N THR A 186 -10.46 -4.97 -15.41
CA THR A 186 -11.65 -4.17 -15.81
C THR A 186 -12.09 -3.23 -14.69
N TRP A 187 -11.71 -3.54 -13.44
CA TRP A 187 -12.03 -2.76 -12.24
C TRP A 187 -13.52 -2.67 -11.94
N GLU A 188 -14.32 -3.54 -12.54
CA GLU A 188 -15.77 -3.58 -12.38
C GLU A 188 -16.15 -4.27 -11.06
N VAL A 189 -16.98 -3.60 -10.25
CA VAL A 189 -17.61 -4.20 -9.07
C VAL A 189 -18.80 -5.05 -9.53
N LEU A 190 -18.72 -6.35 -9.26
CA LEU A 190 -19.66 -7.34 -9.77
C LEU A 190 -20.74 -7.70 -8.76
N ASP A 191 -20.41 -7.71 -7.48
CA ASP A 191 -21.31 -8.12 -6.42
C ASP A 191 -20.89 -7.55 -5.07
N LYS A 192 -21.84 -7.47 -4.15
CA LYS A 192 -21.60 -7.08 -2.76
C LYS A 192 -22.48 -7.93 -1.84
N ILE A 193 -21.84 -8.70 -0.99
CA ILE A 193 -22.51 -9.65 -0.10
C ILE A 193 -22.43 -9.14 1.34
N PRO A 194 -23.56 -8.96 2.04
CA PRO A 194 -23.55 -8.62 3.46
C PRO A 194 -22.99 -9.79 4.29
N VAL A 195 -22.23 -9.44 5.32
CA VAL A 195 -21.58 -10.39 6.24
C VAL A 195 -21.81 -9.93 7.68
N SER A 196 -21.12 -10.58 8.62
CA SER A 196 -21.20 -10.21 10.04
C SER A 196 -20.71 -8.77 10.28
N TYR A 197 -21.25 -8.16 11.33
CA TYR A 197 -20.96 -6.77 11.72
C TYR A 197 -19.46 -6.49 11.83
N ASN A 198 -19.05 -5.38 11.23
CA ASN A 198 -17.68 -4.87 11.25
C ASN A 198 -16.61 -5.89 10.81
N ILE A 199 -16.80 -6.48 9.62
CA ILE A 199 -15.80 -7.36 9.03
C ILE A 199 -14.45 -6.63 8.92
N GLY A 200 -13.38 -7.31 9.32
CA GLY A 200 -12.01 -6.84 9.15
C GLY A 200 -11.26 -7.63 8.09
N HIS A 201 -10.47 -8.59 8.54
CA HIS A 201 -9.69 -9.44 7.65
C HIS A 201 -10.52 -10.51 6.96
N LEU A 202 -10.07 -10.89 5.77
CA LEU A 202 -10.61 -12.02 5.03
C LEU A 202 -9.47 -12.83 4.40
N CYS A 203 -9.73 -14.05 4.04
CA CYS A 203 -8.82 -14.89 3.26
C CYS A 203 -9.61 -15.58 2.15
N ALA A 204 -8.96 -15.81 1.02
CA ALA A 204 -9.52 -16.53 -0.09
C ALA A 204 -8.70 -17.79 -0.34
N ALA A 205 -9.36 -18.93 -0.57
CA ALA A 205 -8.70 -20.12 -1.07
C ALA A 205 -8.18 -19.84 -2.49
N GLU A 206 -7.05 -20.46 -2.84
CA GLU A 206 -6.45 -20.35 -4.18
C GLU A 206 -5.98 -18.94 -4.56
N GLY A 207 -5.86 -18.00 -3.58
CA GLY A 207 -5.61 -16.61 -3.85
C GLY A 207 -4.22 -16.33 -4.38
N ASP A 208 -3.21 -16.47 -3.56
CA ASP A 208 -1.87 -16.00 -3.90
C ASP A 208 -0.76 -17.03 -3.67
N THR A 209 -1.10 -18.30 -3.61
CA THR A 209 -0.16 -19.40 -3.43
C THR A 209 -0.05 -20.26 -4.68
N LYS A 210 1.13 -20.87 -4.89
CA LYS A 210 1.33 -21.87 -5.96
C LYS A 210 0.55 -23.16 -5.70
N HIS A 211 0.22 -23.42 -4.47
CA HIS A 211 -0.48 -24.63 -4.02
C HIS A 211 -1.60 -24.20 -3.07
N PRO A 212 -2.70 -23.70 -3.63
CA PRO A 212 -3.83 -23.27 -2.84
C PRO A 212 -4.47 -24.43 -2.08
N ALA A 213 -5.04 -24.12 -0.95
CA ALA A 213 -5.73 -25.11 -0.13
C ALA A 213 -7.05 -25.58 -0.77
#